data_915e501309eb06deb3ae5dc0f4bc5227
#
_entry.id   915e501309eb06deb3ae5dc0f4bc5227
#
_cell.length_a   1.000
_cell.length_b   1.000
_cell.length_c   1.000
_cell.angle_alpha   90.00
_cell.angle_beta   90.00
_cell.angle_gamma   90.00
#
_symmetry.space_group_name_H-M   'P 1'
#
loop_
_entity.id
_entity.type
_entity.pdbx_description
1 polymer ?
#
loop_
_entity_poly.entity_id
_entity_poly.type
_entity_poly.pdbx_seq_one_letter_code
_entity_poly.pdbx_strand_id
1 'polypeptide(L)'
;DSGLSRKLEAIKKAIKLHHPDPEDPLSVLSMLGGFDIAGMVGLYLGGALYQVPVLIDGVISAVAALLAVKICPASKKAMLATHVSAEPAGCMILDAIGLDPMITASMRLGEGTGALCAIPMLDMACSVYQGSTFGELSIEAYEEQGSQL
;
A
#
# COMPACT_ATOMS: atom_id res chain seq x y z
N ASP A 1 -13.06 1.08 -26.61
CA ASP A 1 -13.18 2.56 -26.39
C ASP A 1 -14.50 2.99 -25.73
N SER A 2 -15.66 2.41 -26.11
CA SER A 2 -16.96 2.78 -25.50
C SER A 2 -17.05 2.46 -23.99
N GLY A 3 -16.35 1.46 -23.50
CA GLY A 3 -16.33 1.09 -22.07
C GLY A 3 -15.56 2.07 -21.19
N LEU A 4 -14.40 2.53 -21.65
CA LEU A 4 -13.58 3.51 -20.94
C LEU A 4 -14.26 4.88 -20.89
N SER A 5 -14.85 5.31 -22.01
CA SER A 5 -15.60 6.58 -22.08
C SER A 5 -16.78 6.59 -21.11
N ARG A 6 -17.55 5.49 -21.02
CA ARG A 6 -18.66 5.37 -20.06
C ARG A 6 -18.19 5.42 -18.60
N LYS A 7 -17.06 4.78 -18.27
CA LYS A 7 -16.46 4.86 -16.92
C LYS A 7 -16.06 6.29 -16.56
N LEU A 8 -15.39 6.98 -17.48
CA LEU A 8 -14.99 8.37 -17.31
C LEU A 8 -16.16 9.31 -17.09
N GLU A 9 -17.22 9.17 -17.89
CA GLU A 9 -18.44 9.95 -17.74
C GLU A 9 -19.14 9.69 -16.41
N ALA A 10 -19.23 8.43 -15.98
CA ALA A 10 -19.81 8.07 -14.70
C ALA A 10 -19.07 8.71 -13.53
N ILE A 11 -17.71 8.66 -13.55
CA ILE A 11 -16.87 9.28 -12.52
C ILE A 11 -17.08 10.80 -12.51
N LYS A 12 -17.00 11.46 -13.66
CA LYS A 12 -17.22 12.90 -13.76
C LYS A 12 -18.61 13.33 -13.27
N LYS A 13 -19.64 12.54 -13.62
CA LYS A 13 -21.00 12.78 -13.17
C LYS A 13 -21.14 12.62 -11.65
N ALA A 14 -20.53 11.59 -11.08
CA ALA A 14 -20.56 11.35 -9.63
C ALA A 14 -19.88 12.50 -8.87
N ILE A 15 -18.67 12.90 -9.27
CA ILE A 15 -17.95 14.02 -8.66
C ILE A 15 -18.80 15.32 -8.75
N LYS A 16 -19.39 15.59 -9.92
CA LYS A 16 -20.23 16.78 -10.12
C LYS A 16 -21.53 16.74 -9.33
N LEU A 17 -22.09 15.56 -9.07
CA LEU A 17 -23.34 15.39 -8.33
C LEU A 17 -23.11 15.52 -6.82
N HIS A 18 -22.08 14.88 -6.31
CA HIS A 18 -21.87 14.75 -4.87
C HIS A 18 -20.94 15.81 -4.27
N HIS A 19 -20.14 16.49 -5.09
CA HIS A 19 -19.20 17.52 -4.66
C HIS A 19 -18.36 17.08 -3.43
N PRO A 20 -17.70 15.89 -3.46
CA PRO A 20 -16.93 15.44 -2.31
C PRO A 20 -15.81 16.42 -1.99
N ASP A 21 -15.58 16.67 -0.71
CA ASP A 21 -14.45 17.48 -0.27
C ASP A 21 -13.16 16.64 -0.38
N PRO A 22 -12.19 17.01 -1.23
CA PRO A 22 -10.95 16.28 -1.39
C PRO A 22 -10.07 16.27 -0.13
N GLU A 23 -10.28 17.22 0.78
CA GLU A 23 -9.55 17.30 2.05
C GLU A 23 -10.22 16.47 3.16
N ASP A 24 -11.45 15.99 2.94
CA ASP A 24 -12.14 15.06 3.84
C ASP A 24 -12.21 13.65 3.23
N PRO A 25 -11.29 12.74 3.60
CA PRO A 25 -11.25 11.39 3.06
C PRO A 25 -12.49 10.56 3.41
N LEU A 26 -13.18 10.85 4.51
CA LEU A 26 -14.44 10.19 4.86
C LEU A 26 -15.57 10.66 3.96
N SER A 27 -15.63 11.94 3.61
CA SER A 27 -16.56 12.48 2.63
C SER A 27 -16.36 11.81 1.26
N VAL A 28 -15.12 11.73 0.78
CA VAL A 28 -14.79 11.04 -0.49
C VAL A 28 -15.23 9.58 -0.44
N LEU A 29 -14.88 8.86 0.64
CA LEU A 29 -15.24 7.45 0.81
C LEU A 29 -16.75 7.22 0.83
N SER A 30 -17.49 8.05 1.54
CA SER A 30 -18.95 7.91 1.68
C SER A 30 -19.71 8.22 0.39
N MET A 31 -19.20 9.14 -0.43
CA MET A 31 -19.88 9.60 -1.64
C MET A 31 -19.47 8.84 -2.91
N LEU A 32 -18.20 8.44 -2.98
CA LEU A 32 -17.62 7.82 -4.19
C LEU A 32 -17.09 6.40 -3.97
N GLY A 33 -16.91 5.99 -2.73
CA GLY A 33 -16.40 4.65 -2.40
C GLY A 33 -17.49 3.58 -2.38
N GLY A 34 -17.05 2.35 -2.10
CA GLY A 34 -17.93 1.20 -1.89
C GLY A 34 -17.67 0.58 -0.51
N PHE A 35 -18.56 -0.32 -0.08
CA PHE A 35 -18.42 -1.01 1.21
C PHE A 35 -17.18 -1.90 1.27
N ASP A 36 -16.71 -2.40 0.14
CA ASP A 36 -15.46 -3.15 -0.02
C ASP A 36 -14.26 -2.27 0.34
N ILE A 37 -14.16 -1.07 -0.24
CA ILE A 37 -13.09 -0.11 0.08
C ILE A 37 -13.21 0.33 1.54
N ALA A 38 -14.41 0.64 2.03
CA ALA A 38 -14.63 1.05 3.41
C ALA A 38 -14.20 -0.05 4.41
N GLY A 39 -14.51 -1.30 4.11
CA GLY A 39 -14.06 -2.46 4.91
C GLY A 39 -12.54 -2.57 4.96
N MET A 40 -11.87 -2.43 3.82
CA MET A 40 -10.41 -2.45 3.75
C MET A 40 -9.76 -1.26 4.47
N VAL A 41 -10.34 -0.06 4.41
CA VAL A 41 -9.90 1.09 5.22
C VAL A 41 -9.92 0.73 6.69
N GLY A 42 -11.02 0.11 7.16
CA GLY A 42 -11.14 -0.37 8.55
C GLY A 42 -10.06 -1.40 8.90
N LEU A 43 -9.73 -2.32 8.00
CA LEU A 43 -8.65 -3.30 8.21
C LEU A 43 -7.28 -2.62 8.36
N TYR A 44 -6.96 -1.63 7.54
CA TYR A 44 -5.69 -0.90 7.66
C TYR A 44 -5.59 -0.10 8.96
N LEU A 45 -6.67 0.56 9.36
CA LEU A 45 -6.72 1.29 10.64
C LEU A 45 -6.62 0.33 11.83
N GLY A 46 -7.32 -0.81 11.76
CA GLY A 46 -7.26 -1.88 12.76
C GLY A 46 -5.87 -2.51 12.86
N GLY A 47 -5.22 -2.78 11.72
CA GLY A 47 -3.83 -3.26 11.69
C GLY A 47 -2.89 -2.33 12.44
N ALA A 48 -3.01 -1.03 12.22
CA ALA A 48 -2.20 -0.03 12.93
C ALA A 48 -2.52 0.01 14.44
N LEU A 49 -3.80 -0.05 14.79
CA LEU A 49 -4.27 -0.01 16.18
C LEU A 49 -3.75 -1.21 16.98
N TYR A 50 -3.82 -2.40 16.39
CA TYR A 50 -3.44 -3.65 17.02
C TYR A 50 -2.01 -4.11 16.70
N GLN A 51 -1.23 -3.28 15.99
CA GLN A 51 0.15 -3.58 15.58
C GLN A 51 0.27 -4.88 14.76
N VAL A 52 -0.71 -5.12 13.90
CA VAL A 52 -0.73 -6.25 12.96
C VAL A 52 -0.37 -5.73 11.57
N PRO A 53 0.71 -6.22 10.93
CA PRO A 53 1.04 -5.84 9.58
C PRO A 53 -0.07 -6.20 8.58
N VAL A 54 -0.39 -5.27 7.68
CA VAL A 54 -1.39 -5.47 6.63
C VAL A 54 -0.72 -5.30 5.27
N LEU A 55 -0.86 -6.30 4.42
CA LEU A 55 -0.29 -6.31 3.08
C LEU A 55 -1.21 -5.55 2.10
N ILE A 56 -0.63 -4.63 1.35
CA ILE A 56 -1.31 -3.96 0.24
C ILE A 56 -1.11 -4.81 -1.01
N ASP A 57 -2.20 -5.32 -1.61
CA ASP A 57 -2.14 -6.12 -2.83
C ASP A 57 -2.18 -5.24 -4.09
N GLY A 58 -3.31 -5.16 -4.78
CA GLY A 58 -3.46 -4.43 -6.04
C GLY A 58 -3.99 -2.99 -5.84
N VAL A 59 -4.39 -2.36 -6.95
CA VAL A 59 -4.79 -0.95 -6.98
C VAL A 59 -5.97 -0.63 -6.05
N ILE A 60 -6.95 -1.52 -5.92
CA ILE A 60 -8.14 -1.28 -5.08
C ILE A 60 -7.76 -1.25 -3.60
N SER A 61 -6.93 -2.21 -3.16
CA SER A 61 -6.41 -2.23 -1.79
C SER A 61 -5.47 -1.06 -1.51
N ALA A 62 -4.70 -0.61 -2.52
CA ALA A 62 -3.86 0.58 -2.40
C ALA A 62 -4.69 1.87 -2.26
N VAL A 63 -5.83 1.99 -2.94
CA VAL A 63 -6.78 3.11 -2.74
C VAL A 63 -7.30 3.12 -1.30
N ALA A 64 -7.68 1.97 -0.76
CA ALA A 64 -8.13 1.86 0.63
C ALA A 64 -7.00 2.20 1.62
N ALA A 65 -5.76 1.78 1.35
CA ALA A 65 -4.59 2.14 2.14
C ALA A 65 -4.33 3.66 2.13
N LEU A 66 -4.43 4.29 0.95
CA LEU A 66 -4.30 5.75 0.83
C LEU A 66 -5.35 6.48 1.66
N LEU A 67 -6.61 6.05 1.60
CA LEU A 67 -7.68 6.63 2.41
C LEU A 67 -7.40 6.44 3.91
N ALA A 68 -6.96 5.26 4.33
CA ALA A 68 -6.61 5.01 5.73
C ALA A 68 -5.48 5.92 6.21
N VAL A 69 -4.45 6.16 5.38
CA VAL A 69 -3.35 7.09 5.70
C VAL A 69 -3.83 8.53 5.74
N LYS A 70 -4.74 8.93 4.85
CA LYS A 70 -5.36 10.27 4.88
C LYS A 70 -6.20 10.49 6.14
N ILE A 71 -6.93 9.47 6.62
CA ILE A 71 -7.70 9.51 7.86
C ILE A 71 -6.77 9.53 9.09
N CYS A 72 -5.77 8.66 9.10
CA CYS A 72 -4.83 8.51 10.20
C CYS A 72 -3.40 8.25 9.64
N PRO A 73 -2.55 9.27 9.52
CA PRO A 73 -1.20 9.12 8.94
C PRO A 73 -0.34 8.07 9.66
N ALA A 74 -0.57 7.84 10.95
CA ALA A 74 0.14 6.82 11.72
C ALA A 74 -0.16 5.39 11.25
N SER A 75 -1.27 5.16 10.56
CA SER A 75 -1.66 3.83 10.05
C SER A 75 -0.66 3.27 9.04
N LYS A 76 0.07 4.13 8.33
CA LYS A 76 1.11 3.72 7.37
C LYS A 76 2.15 2.77 7.98
N LYS A 77 2.45 2.88 9.27
CA LYS A 77 3.46 2.06 9.94
C LYS A 77 3.15 0.56 9.96
N ALA A 78 1.89 0.20 9.82
CA ALA A 78 1.46 -1.20 9.76
C ALA A 78 1.26 -1.70 8.32
N MET A 79 1.54 -0.90 7.30
CA MET A 79 1.28 -1.23 5.90
C MET A 79 2.55 -1.67 5.20
N LEU A 80 2.45 -2.73 4.40
CA LEU A 80 3.52 -3.22 3.54
C LEU A 80 3.03 -3.28 2.10
N ALA A 81 3.65 -2.51 1.20
CA ALA A 81 3.34 -2.55 -0.22
C ALA A 81 3.99 -3.80 -0.85
N THR A 82 3.17 -4.74 -1.31
CA THR A 82 3.68 -6.02 -1.81
C THR A 82 4.17 -5.93 -3.24
N HIS A 83 3.39 -5.32 -4.12
CA HIS A 83 3.78 -5.12 -5.51
C HIS A 83 3.20 -3.82 -6.07
N VAL A 84 3.83 -3.31 -7.12
CA VAL A 84 3.22 -2.26 -7.93
C VAL A 84 2.30 -2.90 -8.97
N SER A 85 1.01 -2.53 -8.95
CA SER A 85 0.07 -2.95 -9.98
C SER A 85 0.47 -2.38 -11.33
N ALA A 86 0.34 -3.20 -12.40
CA ALA A 86 0.54 -2.75 -13.78
C ALA A 86 -0.55 -1.75 -14.27
N GLU A 87 -1.56 -1.50 -13.47
CA GLU A 87 -2.56 -0.47 -13.76
C GLU A 87 -1.95 0.93 -13.62
N PRO A 88 -2.34 1.90 -14.48
CA PRO A 88 -1.70 3.22 -14.50
C PRO A 88 -1.69 3.96 -13.16
N ALA A 89 -2.71 3.75 -12.32
CA ALA A 89 -2.81 4.38 -11.00
C ALA A 89 -1.94 3.69 -9.93
N GLY A 90 -1.43 2.48 -10.17
CA GLY A 90 -0.75 1.68 -9.16
C GLY A 90 0.46 2.37 -8.55
N CYS A 91 1.39 2.85 -9.37
CA CYS A 91 2.56 3.59 -8.92
C CYS A 91 2.18 4.89 -8.23
N MET A 92 1.30 5.70 -8.85
CA MET A 92 0.87 6.99 -8.31
C MET A 92 0.28 6.90 -6.91
N ILE A 93 -0.47 5.83 -6.62
CA ILE A 93 -1.08 5.64 -5.30
C ILE A 93 -0.01 5.29 -4.26
N LEU A 94 0.91 4.38 -4.59
CA LEU A 94 2.00 4.02 -3.68
C LEU A 94 2.92 5.20 -3.39
N ASP A 95 3.23 6.00 -4.41
CA ASP A 95 3.98 7.26 -4.26
C ASP A 95 3.25 8.24 -3.33
N ALA A 96 1.93 8.37 -3.49
CA ALA A 96 1.11 9.25 -2.64
C ALA A 96 1.04 8.77 -1.18
N ILE A 97 1.13 7.46 -0.93
CA ILE A 97 1.26 6.88 0.41
C ILE A 97 2.70 7.04 0.94
N GLY A 98 3.68 7.09 0.05
CA GLY A 98 5.11 7.06 0.36
C GLY A 98 5.57 5.67 0.82
N LEU A 99 5.21 4.63 0.06
CA LEU A 99 5.63 3.25 0.26
C LEU A 99 6.24 2.69 -1.03
N ASP A 100 7.39 2.03 -0.88
CA ASP A 100 8.05 1.32 -1.96
C ASP A 100 7.52 -0.13 -2.05
N PRO A 101 7.17 -0.61 -3.24
CA PRO A 101 6.71 -1.98 -3.42
C PRO A 101 7.88 -2.97 -3.36
N MET A 102 7.67 -4.13 -2.72
CA MET A 102 8.65 -5.22 -2.67
C MET A 102 8.87 -5.88 -4.03
N ILE A 103 7.84 -5.92 -4.90
CA ILE A 103 7.84 -6.64 -6.17
C ILE A 103 7.45 -5.70 -7.32
N THR A 104 8.26 -5.68 -8.38
CA THR A 104 7.95 -5.01 -9.65
C THR A 104 7.96 -6.05 -10.77
N ALA A 105 6.80 -6.64 -11.07
CA ALA A 105 6.68 -7.77 -11.99
C ALA A 105 5.48 -7.65 -12.95
N SER A 106 5.00 -6.42 -13.22
CA SER A 106 3.85 -6.16 -14.11
C SER A 106 2.59 -6.96 -13.74
N MET A 107 2.37 -7.21 -12.45
CA MET A 107 1.24 -7.98 -11.95
C MET A 107 -0.07 -7.21 -12.11
N ARG A 108 -1.13 -7.91 -12.54
CA ARG A 108 -2.46 -7.32 -12.79
C ARG A 108 -3.63 -8.28 -12.58
N LEU A 109 -3.38 -9.44 -11.96
CA LEU A 109 -4.44 -10.39 -11.68
C LEU A 109 -5.32 -9.93 -10.52
N GLY A 110 -4.72 -9.34 -9.48
CA GLY A 110 -5.40 -9.05 -8.22
C GLY A 110 -5.59 -10.33 -7.38
N GLU A 111 -6.73 -10.46 -6.74
CA GLU A 111 -7.14 -11.64 -5.96
C GLU A 111 -6.14 -12.02 -4.84
N GLY A 112 -5.40 -11.03 -4.32
CA GLY A 112 -4.41 -11.26 -3.27
C GLY A 112 -3.10 -11.89 -3.75
N THR A 113 -2.90 -12.05 -5.07
CA THR A 113 -1.71 -12.73 -5.60
C THR A 113 -0.41 -12.02 -5.28
N GLY A 114 -0.39 -10.69 -5.28
CA GLY A 114 0.78 -9.91 -4.90
C GLY A 114 1.12 -10.09 -3.42
N ALA A 115 0.11 -10.05 -2.56
CA ALA A 115 0.28 -10.31 -1.14
C ALA A 115 0.84 -11.71 -0.88
N LEU A 116 0.28 -12.74 -1.53
CA LEU A 116 0.76 -14.12 -1.40
C LEU A 116 2.20 -14.29 -1.89
N CYS A 117 2.60 -13.62 -2.98
CA CYS A 117 3.98 -13.65 -3.47
C CYS A 117 4.96 -12.96 -2.51
N ALA A 118 4.52 -12.00 -1.73
CA ALA A 118 5.37 -11.28 -0.78
C ALA A 118 5.62 -12.07 0.52
N ILE A 119 4.73 -12.99 0.92
CA ILE A 119 4.85 -13.75 2.17
C ILE A 119 6.18 -14.51 2.27
N PRO A 120 6.62 -15.29 1.26
CA PRO A 120 7.91 -15.97 1.34
C PRO A 120 9.11 -15.01 1.48
N MET A 121 9.03 -13.80 0.92
CA MET A 121 10.07 -12.78 1.07
C MET A 121 10.12 -12.26 2.52
N LEU A 122 8.97 -12.09 3.15
CA LEU A 122 8.88 -11.70 4.56
C LEU A 122 9.40 -12.80 5.47
N ASP A 123 9.08 -14.07 5.19
CA ASP A 123 9.61 -15.22 5.93
C ASP A 123 11.13 -15.31 5.84
N MET A 124 11.69 -15.08 4.65
CA MET A 124 13.14 -15.01 4.47
C MET A 124 13.75 -13.86 5.25
N ALA A 125 13.15 -12.66 5.20
CA ALA A 125 13.61 -11.51 5.95
C ALA A 125 13.60 -11.76 7.47
N CYS A 126 12.53 -12.37 7.99
CA CYS A 126 12.44 -12.77 9.39
C CYS A 126 13.51 -13.80 9.76
N SER A 127 13.79 -14.77 8.88
CA SER A 127 14.85 -15.76 9.11
C SER A 127 16.23 -15.13 9.17
N VAL A 128 16.52 -14.15 8.30
CA VAL A 128 17.77 -13.38 8.34
C VAL A 128 17.86 -12.57 9.64
N TYR A 129 16.76 -11.91 10.02
CA TYR A 129 16.74 -11.10 11.26
C TYR A 129 16.95 -11.94 12.53
N GLN A 130 16.52 -13.21 12.53
CA GLN A 130 16.73 -14.16 13.64
C GLN A 130 18.10 -14.86 13.59
N GLY A 131 18.86 -14.64 12.55
CA GLY A 131 20.22 -15.19 12.40
C GLY A 131 21.22 -14.55 13.36
N SER A 132 22.40 -15.14 13.43
CA SER A 132 23.49 -14.65 14.27
C SER A 132 23.97 -13.26 13.82
N THR A 133 24.22 -12.39 14.79
CA THR A 133 24.83 -11.07 14.55
C THR A 133 26.32 -11.18 14.28
N PHE A 134 26.94 -10.19 13.67
CA PHE A 134 28.39 -10.13 13.48
C PHE A 134 29.17 -10.25 14.82
N GLY A 135 28.63 -9.63 15.90
CA GLY A 135 29.20 -9.72 17.21
C GLY A 135 29.20 -11.14 17.80
N GLU A 136 28.12 -11.90 17.60
CA GLU A 136 28.01 -13.32 17.99
C GLU A 136 28.99 -14.21 17.20
N LEU A 137 29.26 -13.86 15.96
CA LEU A 137 30.23 -14.55 15.10
C LEU A 137 31.67 -14.05 15.31
N SER A 138 31.89 -13.14 16.24
CA SER A 138 33.18 -12.49 16.47
C SER A 138 33.78 -11.80 15.23
N ILE A 139 32.91 -11.29 14.37
CA ILE A 139 33.26 -10.52 13.18
C ILE A 139 33.01 -9.04 13.49
N GLU A 140 34.03 -8.19 13.25
CA GLU A 140 33.88 -6.75 13.40
C GLU A 140 32.84 -6.22 12.40
N ALA A 141 31.95 -5.32 12.88
CA ALA A 141 30.98 -4.67 12.02
C ALA A 141 31.72 -3.81 10.97
N TYR A 142 31.17 -3.80 9.74
CA TYR A 142 31.66 -2.92 8.69
C TYR A 142 31.50 -1.45 9.11
N GLU A 143 32.60 -0.72 9.16
CA GLU A 143 32.60 0.72 9.29
C GLU A 143 32.81 1.35 7.91
N GLU A 144 31.89 2.20 7.51
CA GLU A 144 31.99 2.94 6.25
C GLU A 144 33.25 3.82 6.31
N GLN A 145 34.26 3.49 5.50
CA GLN A 145 35.43 4.35 5.38
C GLN A 145 34.96 5.64 4.72
N GLY A 146 34.97 6.72 5.50
CA GLY A 146 34.47 8.01 5.08
C GLY A 146 35.03 8.38 3.70
N SER A 147 34.15 8.68 2.78
CA SER A 147 34.47 9.30 1.51
C SER A 147 35.13 10.65 1.79
N GLN A 148 36.44 10.66 1.86
CA GLN A 148 37.21 11.89 1.72
C GLN A 148 37.09 12.29 0.23
N LEU A 149 36.13 13.12 -0.10
CA LEU A 149 36.09 13.96 -1.31
C LEU A 149 35.91 15.41 -0.88
#